data_53fc8466a811626d14c3242d454d4a88
#
_entry.id   53fc8466a811626d14c3242d454d4a88
#
_cell.length_a   1.000
_cell.length_b   1.000
_cell.length_c   1.000
_cell.angle_alpha   90.00
_cell.angle_beta   90.00
_cell.angle_gamma   90.00
#
_symmetry.space_group_name_H-M   'P 1'
#
loop_
_entity.id
_entity.type
_entity.pdbx_description
1 polymer ?
#
loop_
_entity_poly.entity_id
_entity_poly.type
_entity_poly.pdbx_seq_one_letter_code
_entity_poly.pdbx_strand_id
1 'polypeptide(L)'
;MQPMKLHFDVRDIFRAPRLALGGKKIWILLQANLVGYVIYFTLTHFSFLVNGWSMGETWAEYSLYPYLMGNDFSVVALVIWLLGCLAWFVSILLGTTAVARVTYKQLKGDEFYSSGDAWKFVKKHWHAPVFTHLSIAVIALFFVVIAAVFALIGKIPFLGELFFGIPYLLWFFGSVFVAYTTVVLVVSIFFTHAVVGTMEEDTMGAVFQNYSITWSQPWRTLLYLPLIYTLVYVGMAVFSFFMYMGYGLINIVFGHDSLMGSKLHRMVSWAFDTVLEPIEVNNFFDVHSYLPDASGALGPMEYFGAVFVALSLFLIVGTVLSYGLSVKVVAQTIAVVIFRMKTDEENLLERKDEEELELENEDDWSLDSDSSTDDAEEDKDESDNDESNDDSDKIADDSDENEGESSEET
;
A
#
# COMPACT_ATOMS: atom_id res chain seq x y z
N MET A 1 9.70 23.30 -7.76
CA MET A 1 10.50 22.08 -7.48
C MET A 1 11.00 21.49 -8.79
N GLN A 2 12.20 20.89 -8.85
CA GLN A 2 12.66 20.28 -10.11
C GLN A 2 12.53 18.77 -10.02
N PRO A 3 11.81 18.11 -10.93
CA PRO A 3 11.66 16.66 -10.92
C PRO A 3 13.00 15.95 -11.13
N MET A 4 13.13 14.77 -10.53
CA MET A 4 14.32 13.93 -10.68
C MET A 4 14.46 13.50 -12.13
N LYS A 5 15.65 13.67 -12.71
CA LYS A 5 15.92 13.22 -14.07
C LYS A 5 15.94 11.69 -14.14
N LEU A 6 14.94 11.11 -14.82
CA LEU A 6 14.83 9.70 -15.13
C LEU A 6 15.20 9.44 -16.60
N HIS A 7 15.74 8.26 -16.87
CA HIS A 7 15.97 7.78 -18.22
C HIS A 7 14.76 7.03 -18.80
N PHE A 8 13.74 6.76 -17.96
CA PHE A 8 12.56 5.95 -18.27
C PHE A 8 12.92 4.57 -18.84
N ASP A 9 13.95 3.96 -18.25
CA ASP A 9 14.41 2.62 -18.59
C ASP A 9 14.73 1.78 -17.34
N VAL A 10 15.19 0.55 -17.55
CA VAL A 10 15.55 -0.40 -16.48
C VAL A 10 16.61 0.14 -15.51
N ARG A 11 17.44 1.09 -15.93
CA ARG A 11 18.50 1.68 -15.09
C ARG A 11 17.94 2.45 -13.90
N ASP A 12 16.77 3.04 -14.06
CA ASP A 12 16.16 3.80 -12.98
C ASP A 12 15.69 2.91 -11.83
N ILE A 13 15.35 1.64 -12.10
CA ILE A 13 14.97 0.66 -11.10
C ILE A 13 16.13 0.36 -10.13
N PHE A 14 17.38 0.41 -10.59
CA PHE A 14 18.56 0.21 -9.73
C PHE A 14 18.74 1.32 -8.69
N ARG A 15 18.06 2.45 -8.82
CA ARG A 15 18.06 3.52 -7.81
C ARG A 15 17.18 3.18 -6.59
N ALA A 16 16.30 2.18 -6.70
CA ALA A 16 15.31 1.86 -5.69
C ALA A 16 15.90 1.55 -4.31
N PRO A 17 16.98 0.75 -4.13
CA PRO A 17 17.53 0.48 -2.81
C PRO A 17 18.01 1.74 -2.07
N ARG A 18 18.62 2.68 -2.81
CA ARG A 18 19.07 3.97 -2.23
C ARG A 18 17.89 4.86 -1.85
N LEU A 19 16.88 4.98 -2.73
CA LEU A 19 15.70 5.80 -2.46
C LEU A 19 14.83 5.21 -1.35
N ALA A 20 14.87 3.90 -1.17
CA ALA A 20 14.14 3.18 -0.14
C ALA A 20 14.70 3.35 1.28
N LEU A 21 15.98 3.73 1.42
CA LEU A 21 16.62 4.01 2.71
C LEU A 21 16.05 5.24 3.42
N GLY A 22 15.17 6.01 2.77
CA GLY A 22 14.50 7.14 3.40
C GLY A 22 13.74 6.70 4.66
N GLY A 23 14.15 7.20 5.84
CA GLY A 23 13.56 6.80 7.13
C GLY A 23 12.04 6.93 7.18
N LYS A 24 11.45 7.92 6.48
CA LYS A 24 9.99 8.10 6.36
C LYS A 24 9.29 6.85 5.80
N LYS A 25 9.86 6.25 4.74
CA LYS A 25 9.28 5.09 4.04
C LYS A 25 9.35 3.83 4.89
N ILE A 26 10.51 3.59 5.52
CA ILE A 26 10.70 2.47 6.45
C ILE A 26 9.74 2.61 7.64
N TRP A 27 9.59 3.83 8.18
CA TRP A 27 8.71 4.12 9.30
C TRP A 27 7.23 3.86 8.97
N ILE A 28 6.74 4.31 7.81
CA ILE A 28 5.37 4.04 7.35
C ILE A 28 5.09 2.54 7.28
N LEU A 29 6.01 1.77 6.69
CA LEU A 29 5.86 0.32 6.56
C LEU A 29 5.99 -0.40 7.90
N LEU A 30 6.86 0.08 8.79
CA LEU A 30 6.96 -0.46 10.15
C LEU A 30 5.66 -0.23 10.91
N GLN A 31 5.07 0.97 10.85
CA GLN A 31 3.76 1.24 11.44
C GLN A 31 2.67 0.33 10.88
N ALA A 32 2.58 0.20 9.54
CA ALA A 32 1.60 -0.65 8.89
C ALA A 32 1.76 -2.14 9.31
N ASN A 33 3.00 -2.63 9.35
CA ASN A 33 3.27 -4.00 9.79
C ASN A 33 2.95 -4.22 11.26
N LEU A 34 3.31 -3.27 12.14
CA LEU A 34 3.02 -3.39 13.56
C LEU A 34 1.50 -3.37 13.85
N VAL A 35 0.77 -2.46 13.22
CA VAL A 35 -0.70 -2.40 13.38
C VAL A 35 -1.34 -3.69 12.87
N GLY A 36 -0.97 -4.12 11.67
CA GLY A 36 -1.48 -5.36 11.09
C GLY A 36 -1.15 -6.58 11.94
N TYR A 37 0.09 -6.68 12.41
CA TYR A 37 0.53 -7.76 13.29
C TYR A 37 -0.23 -7.79 14.62
N VAL A 38 -0.44 -6.66 15.27
CA VAL A 38 -1.20 -6.60 16.55
C VAL A 38 -2.64 -7.08 16.34
N ILE A 39 -3.29 -6.69 15.25
CA ILE A 39 -4.64 -7.16 14.93
C ILE A 39 -4.62 -8.67 14.64
N TYR A 40 -3.70 -9.13 13.82
CA TYR A 40 -3.51 -10.56 13.51
C TYR A 40 -3.27 -11.38 14.78
N PHE A 41 -2.33 -10.96 15.63
CA PHE A 41 -1.95 -11.62 16.86
C PHE A 41 -3.17 -11.75 17.80
N THR A 42 -3.91 -10.66 17.97
CA THR A 42 -5.10 -10.62 18.82
C THR A 42 -6.19 -11.57 18.31
N LEU A 43 -6.51 -11.51 17.01
CA LEU A 43 -7.53 -12.35 16.42
C LEU A 43 -7.11 -13.83 16.40
N THR A 44 -5.84 -14.11 16.18
CA THR A 44 -5.33 -15.49 16.21
C THR A 44 -5.41 -16.09 17.61
N HIS A 45 -5.03 -15.36 18.65
CA HIS A 45 -5.22 -15.82 20.04
C HIS A 45 -6.70 -16.00 20.37
N PHE A 46 -7.58 -15.12 19.91
CA PHE A 46 -9.01 -15.27 20.07
C PHE A 46 -9.55 -16.52 19.36
N SER A 47 -9.01 -16.87 18.18
CA SER A 47 -9.38 -18.08 17.48
C SER A 47 -8.98 -19.35 18.23
N PHE A 48 -7.82 -19.37 18.90
CA PHE A 48 -7.41 -20.48 19.78
C PHE A 48 -8.31 -20.61 21.00
N LEU A 49 -8.68 -19.48 21.64
CA LEU A 49 -9.64 -19.50 22.76
C LEU A 49 -10.99 -20.09 22.36
N VAL A 50 -11.52 -19.73 21.18
CA VAL A 50 -12.78 -20.30 20.66
C VAL A 50 -12.65 -21.80 20.41
N ASN A 51 -11.45 -22.29 20.14
CA ASN A 51 -11.18 -23.71 19.95
C ASN A 51 -10.86 -24.45 21.26
N GLY A 52 -10.95 -23.78 22.41
CA GLY A 52 -10.77 -24.37 23.74
C GLY A 52 -9.35 -24.36 24.29
N TRP A 53 -8.40 -23.71 23.61
CA TRP A 53 -7.04 -23.52 24.12
C TRP A 53 -6.97 -22.39 25.13
N SER A 54 -6.13 -22.53 26.12
CA SER A 54 -5.82 -21.42 27.02
C SER A 54 -4.76 -20.49 26.44
N MET A 55 -4.70 -19.25 26.90
CA MET A 55 -3.66 -18.29 26.51
C MET A 55 -2.24 -18.82 26.81
N GLY A 56 -2.08 -19.53 27.94
CA GLY A 56 -0.80 -20.10 28.34
C GLY A 56 -0.32 -21.22 27.42
N GLU A 57 -1.21 -22.10 27.00
CA GLU A 57 -0.91 -23.18 26.04
C GLU A 57 -0.52 -22.59 24.68
N THR A 58 -1.29 -21.61 24.18
CA THR A 58 -0.99 -20.96 22.91
C THR A 58 0.37 -20.24 22.93
N TRP A 59 0.68 -19.56 24.05
CA TRP A 59 1.97 -18.90 24.21
C TRP A 59 3.13 -19.88 24.30
N ALA A 60 2.96 -20.99 25.03
CA ALA A 60 3.99 -21.99 25.19
C ALA A 60 4.35 -22.69 23.86
N GLU A 61 3.38 -22.87 22.96
CA GLU A 61 3.55 -23.55 21.69
C GLU A 61 4.05 -22.61 20.58
N TYR A 62 3.48 -21.39 20.47
CA TYR A 62 3.69 -20.50 19.31
C TYR A 62 4.44 -19.21 19.65
N SER A 63 4.58 -18.84 20.93
CA SER A 63 5.23 -17.62 21.36
C SER A 63 4.70 -16.36 20.61
N LEU A 64 5.57 -15.64 19.92
CA LEU A 64 5.19 -14.43 19.14
C LEU A 64 4.58 -14.73 17.76
N TYR A 65 4.64 -15.96 17.27
CA TYR A 65 4.24 -16.28 15.89
C TYR A 65 3.10 -17.30 15.81
N PRO A 66 1.94 -17.03 16.43
CA PRO A 66 0.83 -17.97 16.40
C PRO A 66 0.28 -18.14 14.99
N TYR A 67 0.06 -19.35 14.56
CA TYR A 67 -0.60 -19.69 13.30
C TYR A 67 -1.56 -20.86 13.47
N LEU A 68 -2.66 -20.83 12.72
CA LEU A 68 -3.70 -21.86 12.80
C LEU A 68 -3.56 -22.78 11.56
N MET A 69 -2.87 -23.92 11.72
CA MET A 69 -2.79 -24.94 10.70
C MET A 69 -3.10 -26.31 11.29
N GLY A 70 -3.98 -27.07 10.65
CA GLY A 70 -4.37 -28.43 11.05
C GLY A 70 -5.83 -28.73 10.79
N ASN A 71 -6.24 -29.98 10.95
CA ASN A 71 -7.59 -30.44 10.69
C ASN A 71 -8.52 -30.37 11.91
N ASP A 72 -7.98 -29.99 13.08
CA ASP A 72 -8.68 -30.09 14.38
C ASP A 72 -9.34 -28.78 14.82
N PHE A 73 -9.40 -27.78 13.95
CA PHE A 73 -9.96 -26.47 14.29
C PHE A 73 -11.40 -26.31 13.79
N SER A 74 -12.23 -25.67 14.61
CA SER A 74 -13.60 -25.33 14.25
C SER A 74 -13.63 -24.32 13.10
N VAL A 75 -14.68 -24.38 12.27
CA VAL A 75 -14.88 -23.43 11.15
C VAL A 75 -14.88 -21.98 11.66
N VAL A 76 -15.44 -21.74 12.85
CA VAL A 76 -15.49 -20.41 13.47
C VAL A 76 -14.07 -19.91 13.78
N ALA A 77 -13.22 -20.76 14.40
CA ALA A 77 -11.82 -20.41 14.67
C ALA A 77 -11.06 -20.09 13.38
N LEU A 78 -11.26 -20.89 12.33
CA LEU A 78 -10.64 -20.66 11.02
C LEU A 78 -11.05 -19.31 10.41
N VAL A 79 -12.34 -18.96 10.47
CA VAL A 79 -12.84 -17.69 9.95
C VAL A 79 -12.23 -16.50 10.71
N ILE A 80 -12.14 -16.57 12.04
CA ILE A 80 -11.53 -15.51 12.87
C ILE A 80 -10.05 -15.34 12.52
N TRP A 81 -9.32 -16.43 12.39
CA TRP A 81 -7.91 -16.39 11.97
C TRP A 81 -7.73 -15.79 10.57
N LEU A 82 -8.56 -16.17 9.59
CA LEU A 82 -8.54 -15.61 8.24
C LEU A 82 -8.84 -14.10 8.24
N LEU A 83 -9.75 -13.64 9.10
CA LEU A 83 -9.99 -12.20 9.27
C LEU A 83 -8.75 -11.49 9.81
N GLY A 84 -8.00 -12.10 10.71
CA GLY A 84 -6.71 -11.60 11.19
C GLY A 84 -5.67 -11.48 10.07
N CYS A 85 -5.54 -12.53 9.27
CA CYS A 85 -4.65 -12.53 8.09
C CYS A 85 -5.04 -11.44 7.08
N LEU A 86 -6.35 -11.30 6.80
CA LEU A 86 -6.87 -10.28 5.89
C LEU A 86 -6.60 -8.87 6.41
N ALA A 87 -6.82 -8.63 7.70
CA ALA A 87 -6.56 -7.33 8.32
C ALA A 87 -5.09 -6.94 8.22
N TRP A 88 -4.16 -7.88 8.44
CA TRP A 88 -2.73 -7.63 8.26
C TRP A 88 -2.37 -7.35 6.80
N PHE A 89 -2.92 -8.13 5.88
CA PHE A 89 -2.73 -7.91 4.44
C PHE A 89 -3.22 -6.52 4.00
N VAL A 90 -4.43 -6.10 4.43
CA VAL A 90 -4.97 -4.76 4.15
C VAL A 90 -4.08 -3.68 4.74
N SER A 91 -3.58 -3.83 5.97
CA SER A 91 -2.67 -2.87 6.58
C SER A 91 -1.39 -2.69 5.75
N ILE A 92 -0.81 -3.78 5.23
CA ILE A 92 0.36 -3.73 4.34
C ILE A 92 0.01 -3.04 3.01
N LEU A 93 -1.15 -3.32 2.41
CA LEU A 93 -1.58 -2.66 1.17
C LEU A 93 -1.68 -1.14 1.34
N LEU A 94 -2.26 -0.69 2.45
CA LEU A 94 -2.38 0.74 2.76
C LEU A 94 -1.00 1.38 2.99
N GLY A 95 -0.12 0.71 3.75
CA GLY A 95 1.25 1.16 3.98
C GLY A 95 2.08 1.23 2.70
N THR A 96 1.95 0.24 1.81
CA THR A 96 2.63 0.26 0.50
C THR A 96 2.11 1.39 -0.40
N THR A 97 0.82 1.70 -0.37
CA THR A 97 0.24 2.83 -1.11
C THR A 97 0.78 4.17 -0.56
N ALA A 98 0.88 4.32 0.76
CA ALA A 98 1.48 5.51 1.37
C ALA A 98 2.95 5.70 0.94
N VAL A 99 3.75 4.63 0.93
CA VAL A 99 5.15 4.68 0.48
C VAL A 99 5.25 4.95 -1.02
N ALA A 100 4.35 4.42 -1.84
CA ALA A 100 4.28 4.73 -3.26
C ALA A 100 4.03 6.24 -3.46
N ARG A 101 3.11 6.85 -2.70
CA ARG A 101 2.86 8.30 -2.73
C ARG A 101 4.09 9.12 -2.33
N VAL A 102 4.72 8.80 -1.19
CA VAL A 102 5.98 9.46 -0.76
C VAL A 102 7.06 9.35 -1.85
N THR A 103 7.16 8.19 -2.50
CA THR A 103 8.14 7.97 -3.54
C THR A 103 7.84 8.81 -4.78
N TYR A 104 6.59 8.87 -5.20
CA TYR A 104 6.15 9.67 -6.33
C TYR A 104 6.41 11.17 -6.10
N LYS A 105 6.03 11.71 -4.94
CA LYS A 105 6.32 13.11 -4.57
C LYS A 105 7.81 13.40 -4.54
N GLN A 106 8.62 12.46 -4.01
CA GLN A 106 10.08 12.59 -4.04
C GLN A 106 10.64 12.60 -5.48
N LEU A 107 10.09 11.79 -6.39
CA LEU A 107 10.49 11.81 -7.81
C LEU A 107 10.11 13.12 -8.49
N LYS A 108 9.01 13.76 -8.11
CA LYS A 108 8.59 15.11 -8.54
C LYS A 108 9.48 16.22 -7.96
N GLY A 109 10.35 15.92 -7.01
CA GLY A 109 11.25 16.88 -6.37
C GLY A 109 10.77 17.41 -5.02
N ASP A 110 9.65 16.92 -4.50
CA ASP A 110 9.19 17.21 -3.15
C ASP A 110 9.81 16.23 -2.13
N GLU A 111 10.96 16.62 -1.61
CA GLU A 111 11.65 15.85 -0.57
C GLU A 111 11.04 16.04 0.83
N PHE A 112 10.18 17.04 1.02
CA PHE A 112 9.61 17.40 2.31
C PHE A 112 8.26 16.74 2.58
N TYR A 113 7.65 16.09 1.57
CA TYR A 113 6.38 15.38 1.75
C TYR A 113 6.42 14.45 2.95
N SER A 114 5.51 14.67 3.91
CA SER A 114 5.57 14.00 5.21
C SER A 114 4.89 12.63 5.23
N SER A 115 5.23 11.82 6.24
CA SER A 115 4.52 10.57 6.49
C SER A 115 3.05 10.80 6.88
N GLY A 116 2.75 11.94 7.53
CA GLY A 116 1.39 12.34 7.89
C GLY A 116 0.52 12.61 6.67
N ASP A 117 1.05 13.32 5.68
CA ASP A 117 0.35 13.63 4.44
C ASP A 117 0.14 12.37 3.59
N ALA A 118 1.12 11.47 3.56
CA ALA A 118 0.96 10.16 2.93
C ALA A 118 -0.19 9.36 3.55
N TRP A 119 -0.37 9.38 4.88
CA TRP A 119 -1.50 8.72 5.53
C TRP A 119 -2.84 9.46 5.30
N LYS A 120 -2.85 10.80 5.16
CA LYS A 120 -4.06 11.54 4.74
C LYS A 120 -4.48 11.13 3.33
N PHE A 121 -3.53 11.06 2.39
CA PHE A 121 -3.76 10.55 1.05
C PHE A 121 -4.38 9.16 1.06
N VAL A 122 -3.79 8.22 1.80
CA VAL A 122 -4.30 6.85 1.92
C VAL A 122 -5.72 6.82 2.51
N LYS A 123 -6.02 7.65 3.51
CA LYS A 123 -7.38 7.74 4.06
C LYS A 123 -8.41 8.21 3.03
N LYS A 124 -8.03 9.10 2.10
CA LYS A 124 -8.90 9.54 1.00
C LYS A 124 -9.12 8.43 -0.03
N HIS A 125 -8.08 7.63 -0.33
CA HIS A 125 -8.07 6.65 -1.42
C HIS A 125 -8.00 5.18 -0.96
N TRP A 126 -8.31 4.85 0.31
CA TRP A 126 -8.13 3.51 0.90
C TRP A 126 -8.86 2.39 0.16
N HIS A 127 -10.00 2.72 -0.43
CA HIS A 127 -10.83 1.76 -1.16
C HIS A 127 -10.13 1.23 -2.43
N ALA A 128 -9.35 2.05 -3.12
CA ALA A 128 -8.73 1.67 -4.38
C ALA A 128 -7.74 0.51 -4.21
N PRO A 129 -6.68 0.55 -3.36
CA PRO A 129 -5.74 -0.56 -3.21
C PRO A 129 -6.39 -1.83 -2.66
N VAL A 130 -7.49 -1.71 -1.90
CA VAL A 130 -8.16 -2.87 -1.29
C VAL A 130 -9.12 -3.54 -2.27
N PHE A 131 -10.01 -2.77 -2.90
CA PHE A 131 -11.08 -3.34 -3.72
C PHE A 131 -10.69 -3.62 -5.17
N THR A 132 -9.60 -3.06 -5.70
CA THR A 132 -9.16 -3.35 -7.07
C THR A 132 -8.93 -4.85 -7.30
N HIS A 133 -8.23 -5.51 -6.39
CA HIS A 133 -7.98 -6.97 -6.49
C HIS A 133 -9.28 -7.77 -6.45
N LEU A 134 -10.18 -7.39 -5.53
CA LEU A 134 -11.50 -8.02 -5.41
C LEU A 134 -12.33 -7.79 -6.68
N SER A 135 -12.31 -6.58 -7.25
CA SER A 135 -13.05 -6.27 -8.48
C SER A 135 -12.57 -7.10 -9.66
N ILE A 136 -11.24 -7.24 -9.84
CA ILE A 136 -10.67 -8.10 -10.90
C ILE A 136 -11.05 -9.57 -10.68
N ALA A 137 -10.98 -10.04 -9.42
CA ALA A 137 -11.39 -11.41 -9.08
C ALA A 137 -12.90 -11.64 -9.34
N VAL A 138 -13.75 -10.66 -9.02
CA VAL A 138 -15.20 -10.71 -9.29
C VAL A 138 -15.48 -10.73 -10.80
N ILE A 139 -14.74 -9.97 -11.61
CA ILE A 139 -14.86 -10.03 -13.08
C ILE A 139 -14.56 -11.45 -13.59
N ALA A 140 -13.44 -12.06 -13.15
CA ALA A 140 -13.11 -13.44 -13.53
C ALA A 140 -14.20 -14.42 -13.08
N LEU A 141 -14.63 -14.31 -11.81
CA LEU A 141 -15.66 -15.18 -11.23
C LEU A 141 -17.01 -15.06 -11.99
N PHE A 142 -17.39 -13.85 -12.38
CA PHE A 142 -18.62 -13.60 -13.15
C PHE A 142 -18.67 -14.43 -14.43
N PHE A 143 -17.59 -14.46 -15.21
CA PHE A 143 -17.50 -15.27 -16.42
C PHE A 143 -17.50 -16.78 -16.12
N VAL A 144 -16.85 -17.20 -15.04
CA VAL A 144 -16.88 -18.61 -14.60
C VAL A 144 -18.28 -19.03 -14.18
N VAL A 145 -19.00 -18.19 -13.44
CA VAL A 145 -20.40 -18.47 -13.02
C VAL A 145 -21.33 -18.55 -14.23
N ILE A 146 -21.20 -17.64 -15.19
CA ILE A 146 -21.96 -17.71 -16.45
C ILE A 146 -21.68 -19.04 -17.16
N ALA A 147 -20.41 -19.41 -17.33
CA ALA A 147 -20.06 -20.69 -17.95
C ALA A 147 -20.64 -21.89 -17.18
N ALA A 148 -20.64 -21.86 -15.84
CA ALA A 148 -21.24 -22.90 -15.01
C ALA A 148 -22.76 -23.01 -15.20
N VAL A 149 -23.47 -21.88 -15.29
CA VAL A 149 -24.92 -21.86 -15.58
C VAL A 149 -25.22 -22.51 -16.94
N PHE A 150 -24.46 -22.17 -17.98
CA PHE A 150 -24.60 -22.78 -19.30
C PHE A 150 -24.22 -24.28 -19.28
N ALA A 151 -23.21 -24.68 -18.49
CA ALA A 151 -22.87 -26.09 -18.33
C ALA A 151 -24.00 -26.89 -17.65
N LEU A 152 -24.79 -26.29 -16.76
CA LEU A 152 -25.99 -26.92 -16.19
C LEU A 152 -27.09 -27.14 -17.26
N ILE A 153 -27.30 -26.19 -18.18
CA ILE A 153 -28.19 -26.34 -19.31
C ILE A 153 -27.70 -27.45 -20.25
N GLY A 154 -26.40 -27.57 -20.40
CA GLY A 154 -25.72 -28.63 -21.17
C GLY A 154 -26.01 -30.06 -20.71
N LYS A 155 -26.56 -30.26 -19.49
CA LYS A 155 -26.99 -31.58 -19.00
C LYS A 155 -28.31 -32.07 -19.63
N ILE A 156 -29.07 -31.20 -20.30
CA ILE A 156 -30.32 -31.57 -20.91
C ILE A 156 -30.04 -32.36 -22.18
N PRO A 157 -30.48 -33.65 -22.27
CA PRO A 157 -30.25 -34.45 -23.46
C PRO A 157 -30.76 -33.81 -24.73
N PHE A 158 -30.00 -33.91 -25.82
CA PHE A 158 -30.33 -33.40 -27.14
C PHE A 158 -30.23 -31.90 -27.32
N LEU A 159 -30.70 -31.12 -26.36
CA LEU A 159 -30.60 -29.65 -26.39
C LEU A 159 -29.23 -29.17 -25.90
N GLY A 160 -28.66 -29.86 -24.92
CA GLY A 160 -27.43 -29.49 -24.28
C GLY A 160 -26.22 -29.62 -25.20
N GLU A 161 -26.17 -30.69 -26.00
CA GLU A 161 -25.07 -30.90 -26.95
C GLU A 161 -25.04 -29.81 -28.02
N LEU A 162 -26.20 -29.40 -28.50
CA LEU A 162 -26.35 -28.34 -29.50
C LEU A 162 -25.99 -26.97 -28.90
N PHE A 163 -26.47 -26.72 -27.67
CA PHE A 163 -26.26 -25.47 -26.95
C PHE A 163 -24.82 -25.26 -26.56
N PHE A 164 -24.04 -26.33 -26.35
CA PHE A 164 -22.62 -26.28 -26.12
C PHE A 164 -21.82 -26.21 -27.43
N GLY A 165 -22.18 -27.03 -28.40
CA GLY A 165 -21.41 -27.22 -29.64
C GLY A 165 -21.44 -26.00 -30.57
N ILE A 166 -22.62 -25.39 -30.76
CA ILE A 166 -22.76 -24.24 -31.65
C ILE A 166 -21.95 -23.03 -31.18
N PRO A 167 -22.04 -22.58 -29.90
CA PRO A 167 -21.25 -21.45 -29.41
C PRO A 167 -19.87 -21.83 -28.87
N TYR A 168 -19.30 -22.99 -29.22
CA TYR A 168 -18.02 -23.46 -28.71
C TYR A 168 -16.91 -22.42 -28.86
N LEU A 169 -16.87 -21.70 -29.97
CA LEU A 169 -15.90 -20.65 -30.22
C LEU A 169 -16.04 -19.49 -29.21
N LEU A 170 -17.26 -19.15 -28.82
CA LEU A 170 -17.54 -18.15 -27.79
C LEU A 170 -17.03 -18.60 -26.40
N TRP A 171 -17.26 -19.87 -26.05
CA TRP A 171 -16.74 -20.44 -24.81
C TRP A 171 -15.22 -20.44 -24.77
N PHE A 172 -14.59 -20.77 -25.92
CA PHE A 172 -13.14 -20.74 -26.04
C PHE A 172 -12.58 -19.33 -25.79
N PHE A 173 -13.08 -18.31 -26.48
CA PHE A 173 -12.64 -16.93 -26.27
C PHE A 173 -12.98 -16.41 -24.86
N GLY A 174 -14.12 -16.78 -24.31
CA GLY A 174 -14.47 -16.50 -22.92
C GLY A 174 -13.46 -17.08 -21.93
N SER A 175 -13.04 -18.33 -22.14
CA SER A 175 -12.03 -18.96 -21.28
C SER A 175 -10.65 -18.29 -21.42
N VAL A 176 -10.25 -17.87 -22.62
CA VAL A 176 -9.03 -17.09 -22.85
C VAL A 176 -9.09 -15.75 -22.11
N PHE A 177 -10.25 -15.08 -22.15
CA PHE A 177 -10.45 -13.84 -21.40
C PHE A 177 -10.31 -14.04 -19.88
N VAL A 178 -10.91 -15.11 -19.32
CA VAL A 178 -10.76 -15.45 -17.89
C VAL A 178 -9.30 -15.73 -17.54
N ALA A 179 -8.58 -16.49 -18.38
CA ALA A 179 -7.16 -16.76 -18.19
C ALA A 179 -6.34 -15.46 -18.20
N TYR A 180 -6.61 -14.55 -19.14
CA TYR A 180 -5.99 -13.23 -19.20
C TYR A 180 -6.32 -12.40 -17.95
N THR A 181 -7.58 -12.34 -17.51
CA THR A 181 -7.99 -11.64 -16.28
C THR A 181 -7.29 -12.20 -15.04
N THR A 182 -7.02 -13.52 -15.01
CA THR A 182 -6.24 -14.13 -13.92
C THR A 182 -4.79 -13.62 -13.93
N VAL A 183 -4.18 -13.46 -15.11
CA VAL A 183 -2.85 -12.82 -15.22
C VAL A 183 -2.91 -11.37 -14.74
N VAL A 184 -3.94 -10.61 -15.13
CA VAL A 184 -4.15 -9.23 -14.63
C VAL A 184 -4.29 -9.19 -13.11
N LEU A 185 -5.01 -10.15 -12.51
CA LEU A 185 -5.12 -10.27 -11.06
C LEU A 185 -3.76 -10.46 -10.39
N VAL A 186 -2.90 -11.31 -10.95
CA VAL A 186 -1.53 -11.49 -10.44
C VAL A 186 -0.74 -10.19 -10.57
N VAL A 187 -0.78 -9.53 -11.73
CA VAL A 187 -0.08 -8.24 -11.96
C VAL A 187 -0.60 -7.16 -11.01
N SER A 188 -1.90 -7.13 -10.72
CA SER A 188 -2.50 -6.15 -9.81
C SER A 188 -1.94 -6.25 -8.39
N ILE A 189 -1.65 -7.44 -7.87
CA ILE A 189 -1.03 -7.63 -6.55
C ILE A 189 0.32 -6.91 -6.45
N PHE A 190 1.02 -6.79 -7.57
CA PHE A 190 2.33 -6.15 -7.60
C PHE A 190 2.29 -4.64 -7.87
N PHE A 191 1.32 -4.13 -8.62
CA PHE A 191 1.40 -2.74 -9.10
C PHE A 191 0.25 -1.84 -8.64
N THR A 192 -0.87 -2.36 -8.14
CA THR A 192 -2.03 -1.52 -7.77
C THR A 192 -1.69 -0.42 -6.78
N HIS A 193 -0.90 -0.72 -5.72
CA HIS A 193 -0.50 0.29 -4.75
C HIS A 193 0.36 1.41 -5.36
N ALA A 194 1.18 1.07 -6.36
CA ALA A 194 1.98 2.05 -7.09
C ALA A 194 1.11 2.85 -8.08
N VAL A 195 0.16 2.22 -8.77
CA VAL A 195 -0.83 2.89 -9.62
C VAL A 195 -1.63 3.92 -8.82
N VAL A 196 -2.22 3.51 -7.70
CA VAL A 196 -3.01 4.42 -6.85
C VAL A 196 -2.13 5.55 -6.29
N GLY A 197 -0.93 5.23 -5.81
CA GLY A 197 -0.01 6.23 -5.23
C GLY A 197 0.55 7.24 -6.22
N THR A 198 0.58 6.93 -7.54
CA THR A 198 1.13 7.82 -8.58
C THR A 198 0.07 8.51 -9.42
N MET A 199 -1.07 7.85 -9.68
CA MET A 199 -2.09 8.32 -10.61
C MET A 199 -3.35 8.82 -9.92
N GLU A 200 -3.49 8.59 -8.59
CA GLU A 200 -4.66 8.98 -7.78
C GLU A 200 -5.97 8.33 -8.25
N GLU A 201 -5.84 7.16 -8.90
CA GLU A 201 -6.97 6.45 -9.46
C GLU A 201 -7.89 5.89 -8.37
N ASP A 202 -9.18 5.89 -8.65
CA ASP A 202 -10.18 5.17 -7.89
C ASP A 202 -10.10 3.65 -8.14
N THR A 203 -11.01 2.89 -7.56
CA THR A 203 -11.02 1.43 -7.69
C THR A 203 -11.14 0.99 -9.16
N MET A 204 -12.02 1.63 -9.93
CA MET A 204 -12.26 1.23 -11.32
C MET A 204 -11.13 1.72 -12.23
N GLY A 205 -10.65 2.94 -12.02
CA GLY A 205 -9.46 3.45 -12.71
C GLY A 205 -8.24 2.55 -12.49
N ALA A 206 -8.00 2.12 -11.25
CA ALA A 206 -6.92 1.19 -10.94
C ALA A 206 -7.10 -0.19 -11.59
N VAL A 207 -8.34 -0.70 -11.72
CA VAL A 207 -8.63 -1.91 -12.52
C VAL A 207 -8.19 -1.71 -13.97
N PHE A 208 -8.65 -0.65 -14.63
CA PHE A 208 -8.29 -0.36 -16.02
C PHE A 208 -6.79 -0.18 -16.22
N GLN A 209 -6.11 0.48 -15.30
CA GLN A 209 -4.65 0.65 -15.37
C GLN A 209 -3.92 -0.70 -15.27
N ASN A 210 -4.37 -1.63 -14.41
CA ASN A 210 -3.76 -2.96 -14.33
C ASN A 210 -3.97 -3.77 -15.62
N TYR A 211 -5.15 -3.67 -16.25
CA TYR A 211 -5.39 -4.26 -17.57
C TYR A 211 -4.49 -3.64 -18.64
N SER A 212 -4.37 -2.30 -18.66
CA SER A 212 -3.52 -1.57 -19.59
C SER A 212 -2.05 -1.96 -19.45
N ILE A 213 -1.50 -1.98 -18.23
CA ILE A 213 -0.11 -2.41 -17.96
C ILE A 213 0.13 -3.83 -18.44
N THR A 214 -0.80 -4.74 -18.14
CA THR A 214 -0.66 -6.16 -18.52
C THR A 214 -0.70 -6.35 -20.03
N TRP A 215 -1.53 -5.58 -20.74
CA TRP A 215 -1.66 -5.67 -22.19
C TRP A 215 -0.52 -4.98 -22.93
N SER A 216 -0.20 -3.74 -22.56
CA SER A 216 0.76 -2.91 -23.30
C SER A 216 2.21 -3.22 -22.97
N GLN A 217 2.51 -3.69 -21.75
CA GLN A 217 3.87 -3.86 -21.24
C GLN A 217 4.17 -5.28 -20.68
N PRO A 218 3.69 -6.39 -21.31
CA PRO A 218 3.82 -7.73 -20.73
C PRO A 218 5.30 -8.13 -20.53
N TRP A 219 6.17 -7.85 -21.50
CA TRP A 219 7.58 -8.20 -21.41
C TRP A 219 8.34 -7.39 -20.35
N ARG A 220 8.02 -6.10 -20.21
CA ARG A 220 8.63 -5.29 -19.15
C ARG A 220 8.18 -5.74 -17.77
N THR A 221 6.90 -6.02 -17.61
CA THR A 221 6.36 -6.58 -16.35
C THR A 221 7.07 -7.89 -15.98
N LEU A 222 7.23 -8.80 -16.95
CA LEU A 222 7.89 -10.09 -16.73
C LEU A 222 9.39 -9.95 -16.38
N LEU A 223 10.09 -8.97 -16.95
CA LEU A 223 11.51 -8.74 -16.69
C LEU A 223 11.75 -7.93 -15.42
N TYR A 224 10.87 -6.95 -15.11
CA TYR A 224 11.07 -6.07 -13.97
C TYR A 224 10.77 -6.76 -12.64
N LEU A 225 9.81 -7.69 -12.58
CA LEU A 225 9.50 -8.39 -11.36
C LEU A 225 10.69 -9.18 -10.80
N PRO A 226 11.36 -10.07 -11.53
CA PRO A 226 12.55 -10.76 -11.03
C PRO A 226 13.67 -9.80 -10.64
N LEU A 227 13.88 -8.74 -11.42
CA LEU A 227 14.88 -7.72 -11.11
C LEU A 227 14.57 -7.01 -9.79
N ILE A 228 13.33 -6.60 -9.57
CA ILE A 228 12.88 -5.96 -8.33
C ILE A 228 13.14 -6.89 -7.14
N TYR A 229 12.75 -8.18 -7.23
CA TYR A 229 12.99 -9.13 -6.15
C TYR A 229 14.47 -9.39 -5.90
N THR A 230 15.30 -9.40 -6.93
CA THR A 230 16.76 -9.48 -6.78
C THR A 230 17.30 -8.26 -6.02
N LEU A 231 16.84 -7.05 -6.35
CA LEU A 231 17.23 -5.83 -5.65
C LEU A 231 16.74 -5.82 -4.18
N VAL A 232 15.54 -6.32 -3.93
CA VAL A 232 15.02 -6.49 -2.56
C VAL A 232 15.92 -7.44 -1.76
N TYR A 233 16.25 -8.61 -2.33
CA TYR A 233 17.09 -9.60 -1.66
C TYR A 233 18.49 -9.05 -1.36
N VAL A 234 19.15 -8.46 -2.34
CA VAL A 234 20.49 -7.86 -2.16
C VAL A 234 20.44 -6.70 -1.17
N GLY A 235 19.44 -5.81 -1.29
CA GLY A 235 19.27 -4.68 -0.38
C GLY A 235 19.05 -5.15 1.06
N MET A 236 18.15 -6.12 1.27
CA MET A 236 17.90 -6.71 2.58
C MET A 236 19.15 -7.40 3.14
N ALA A 237 19.87 -8.16 2.34
CA ALA A 237 21.08 -8.84 2.78
C ALA A 237 22.13 -7.84 3.30
N VAL A 238 22.37 -6.75 2.55
CA VAL A 238 23.31 -5.70 2.97
C VAL A 238 22.82 -5.00 4.24
N PHE A 239 21.55 -4.64 4.31
CA PHE A 239 20.99 -3.97 5.48
C PHE A 239 21.00 -4.88 6.71
N SER A 240 20.62 -6.15 6.57
CA SER A 240 20.65 -7.16 7.62
C SER A 240 22.07 -7.40 8.12
N PHE A 241 23.08 -7.38 7.25
CA PHE A 241 24.48 -7.50 7.64
C PHE A 241 24.92 -6.39 8.61
N PHE A 242 24.52 -5.14 8.35
CA PHE A 242 24.82 -4.05 9.28
C PHE A 242 24.09 -4.19 10.62
N MET A 243 22.83 -4.65 10.60
CA MET A 243 22.08 -4.93 11.84
C MET A 243 22.72 -6.07 12.64
N TYR A 244 23.16 -7.13 11.96
CA TYR A 244 23.89 -8.25 12.56
C TYR A 244 25.23 -7.80 13.17
N MET A 245 26.00 -6.95 12.47
CA MET A 245 27.24 -6.36 13.01
C MET A 245 26.97 -5.54 14.27
N GLY A 246 25.91 -4.72 14.28
CA GLY A 246 25.50 -3.95 15.46
C GLY A 246 25.13 -4.85 16.64
N TYR A 247 24.35 -5.90 16.40
CA TYR A 247 24.00 -6.90 17.39
C TYR A 247 25.25 -7.59 17.98
N GLY A 248 26.17 -8.04 17.11
CA GLY A 248 27.42 -8.67 17.52
C GLY A 248 28.31 -7.75 18.37
N LEU A 249 28.44 -6.49 17.97
CA LEU A 249 29.24 -5.48 18.71
C LEU A 249 28.68 -5.25 20.12
N ILE A 250 27.37 -5.13 20.29
CA ILE A 250 26.73 -5.00 21.60
C ILE A 250 27.06 -6.21 22.47
N ASN A 251 26.89 -7.44 21.92
CA ASN A 251 27.14 -8.66 22.67
C ASN A 251 28.63 -8.85 23.05
N ILE A 252 29.55 -8.46 22.17
CA ILE A 252 30.99 -8.51 22.48
C ILE A 252 31.36 -7.51 23.60
N VAL A 253 30.89 -6.27 23.49
CA VAL A 253 31.25 -5.21 24.45
C VAL A 253 30.56 -5.43 25.79
N PHE A 254 29.24 -5.56 25.82
CA PHE A 254 28.49 -5.67 27.08
C PHE A 254 28.57 -7.09 27.67
N GLY A 255 28.78 -8.12 26.84
CA GLY A 255 28.93 -9.51 27.28
C GLY A 255 30.30 -9.83 27.87
N HIS A 256 31.27 -8.88 27.87
CA HIS A 256 32.56 -9.10 28.47
C HIS A 256 32.46 -9.33 29.99
N ASP A 257 33.19 -10.30 30.52
CA ASP A 257 33.12 -10.75 31.93
C ASP A 257 33.34 -9.60 32.93
N SER A 258 34.16 -8.59 32.58
CA SER A 258 34.36 -7.41 33.41
C SER A 258 33.18 -6.43 33.42
N LEU A 259 32.16 -6.61 32.56
CA LEU A 259 30.99 -5.76 32.46
C LEU A 259 29.72 -6.53 32.89
N MET A 260 28.79 -6.75 31.99
CA MET A 260 27.58 -7.52 32.34
C MET A 260 27.77 -9.04 32.29
N GLY A 261 28.70 -9.52 31.47
CA GLY A 261 29.06 -10.93 31.36
C GLY A 261 27.86 -11.86 31.17
N SER A 262 27.79 -12.91 31.97
CA SER A 262 26.76 -13.95 31.87
C SER A 262 25.30 -13.45 32.04
N LYS A 263 25.12 -12.28 32.70
CA LYS A 263 23.76 -11.68 32.79
C LYS A 263 23.22 -11.26 31.43
N LEU A 264 24.04 -10.57 30.64
CA LEU A 264 23.63 -10.18 29.28
C LEU A 264 23.36 -11.40 28.45
N HIS A 265 24.28 -12.40 28.51
CA HIS A 265 24.14 -13.60 27.68
C HIS A 265 22.82 -14.34 27.96
N ARG A 266 22.40 -14.50 29.23
CA ARG A 266 21.11 -15.12 29.57
C ARG A 266 19.92 -14.31 29.03
N MET A 267 19.96 -12.99 29.17
CA MET A 267 18.87 -12.11 28.69
C MET A 267 18.77 -12.14 27.20
N VAL A 268 19.89 -12.04 26.48
CA VAL A 268 19.91 -12.02 25.01
C VAL A 268 19.60 -13.39 24.45
N SER A 269 20.07 -14.50 25.06
CA SER A 269 19.71 -15.86 24.63
C SER A 269 18.21 -16.08 24.72
N TRP A 270 17.59 -15.75 25.84
CA TRP A 270 16.12 -15.86 25.99
C TRP A 270 15.37 -15.02 24.96
N ALA A 271 15.80 -13.78 24.70
CA ALA A 271 15.19 -12.90 23.72
C ALA A 271 15.39 -13.44 22.29
N PHE A 272 16.55 -14.03 22.00
CA PHE A 272 16.86 -14.68 20.74
C PHE A 272 15.94 -15.87 20.50
N ASP A 273 15.82 -16.78 21.46
CA ASP A 273 14.97 -17.99 21.37
C ASP A 273 13.52 -17.61 21.16
N THR A 274 13.07 -16.49 21.76
CA THR A 274 11.69 -16.01 21.64
C THR A 274 11.39 -15.34 20.28
N VAL A 275 12.35 -14.60 19.71
CA VAL A 275 12.10 -13.73 18.55
C VAL A 275 12.72 -14.22 17.26
N LEU A 276 13.97 -14.68 17.32
CA LEU A 276 14.77 -14.98 16.11
C LEU A 276 14.80 -16.46 15.76
N GLU A 277 14.78 -17.34 16.75
CA GLU A 277 14.79 -18.79 16.50
C GLU A 277 13.57 -19.24 15.68
N PRO A 278 12.33 -18.82 15.99
CA PRO A 278 11.15 -19.23 15.21
C PRO A 278 11.14 -18.80 13.74
N ILE A 279 11.91 -17.79 13.37
CA ILE A 279 12.05 -17.29 11.98
C ILE A 279 13.34 -17.77 11.30
N GLU A 280 14.07 -18.72 11.94
CA GLU A 280 15.24 -19.40 11.40
C GLU A 280 16.34 -18.47 10.86
N VAL A 281 16.57 -17.33 11.55
CA VAL A 281 17.59 -16.32 11.15
C VAL A 281 18.99 -16.94 11.08
N ASN A 282 19.28 -17.98 11.86
CA ASN A 282 20.54 -18.71 11.85
C ASN A 282 20.91 -19.32 10.50
N ASN A 283 19.92 -19.58 9.63
CA ASN A 283 20.18 -20.06 8.27
C ASN A 283 20.89 -19.02 7.40
N PHE A 284 20.83 -17.73 7.78
CA PHE A 284 21.44 -16.62 7.04
C PHE A 284 22.67 -16.05 7.74
N PHE A 285 22.65 -15.97 9.07
CA PHE A 285 23.73 -15.42 9.90
C PHE A 285 23.93 -16.30 11.11
N ASP A 286 25.17 -16.66 11.40
CA ASP A 286 25.53 -17.39 12.62
C ASP A 286 25.47 -16.47 13.84
N VAL A 287 24.25 -16.22 14.32
CA VAL A 287 23.98 -15.30 15.42
C VAL A 287 24.43 -15.86 16.76
N HIS A 288 24.50 -17.20 16.89
CA HIS A 288 24.99 -17.87 18.10
C HIS A 288 26.48 -17.69 18.32
N SER A 289 27.27 -17.39 17.30
CA SER A 289 28.72 -17.20 17.46
C SER A 289 29.10 -16.06 18.40
N TYR A 290 28.18 -15.13 18.64
CA TYR A 290 28.38 -14.00 19.58
C TYR A 290 27.70 -14.22 20.95
N LEU A 291 27.09 -15.37 21.19
CA LEU A 291 26.48 -15.74 22.46
C LEU A 291 27.23 -16.93 23.06
N PRO A 292 28.10 -16.70 24.02
CA PRO A 292 28.65 -17.82 24.80
C PRO A 292 27.52 -18.54 25.53
N ASP A 293 27.68 -19.87 25.72
CA ASP A 293 26.73 -20.69 26.44
C ASP A 293 26.36 -20.08 27.80
N ALA A 294 25.14 -19.59 27.91
CA ALA A 294 24.62 -18.99 29.14
C ALA A 294 23.84 -20.04 29.92
N SER A 295 24.51 -20.73 30.84
CA SER A 295 23.87 -21.66 31.75
C SER A 295 23.22 -20.92 32.92
N GLY A 296 21.98 -21.27 33.26
CA GLY A 296 21.24 -20.82 34.44
C GLY A 296 19.90 -20.15 34.12
N ALA A 297 18.98 -20.23 35.06
CA ALA A 297 17.68 -19.58 34.96
C ALA A 297 17.80 -18.07 35.10
N LEU A 298 16.95 -17.32 34.40
CA LEU A 298 16.81 -15.87 34.54
C LEU A 298 16.30 -15.49 35.92
N GLY A 299 16.95 -14.53 36.56
CA GLY A 299 16.40 -13.87 37.74
C GLY A 299 15.20 -12.98 37.36
N PRO A 300 14.33 -12.60 38.33
CA PRO A 300 13.13 -11.81 38.02
C PRO A 300 13.43 -10.50 37.28
N MET A 301 14.49 -9.77 37.66
CA MET A 301 14.90 -8.54 36.99
C MET A 301 15.60 -8.78 35.65
N GLU A 302 16.33 -9.89 35.51
CA GLU A 302 16.90 -10.31 34.23
C GLU A 302 15.80 -10.67 33.24
N TYR A 303 14.72 -11.33 33.68
CA TYR A 303 13.56 -11.63 32.85
C TYR A 303 12.88 -10.35 32.34
N PHE A 304 12.65 -9.39 33.25
CA PHE A 304 12.09 -8.10 32.86
C PHE A 304 12.97 -7.40 31.80
N GLY A 305 14.29 -7.37 32.01
CA GLY A 305 15.24 -6.85 31.02
C GLY A 305 15.22 -7.62 29.69
N ALA A 306 15.12 -8.96 29.73
CA ALA A 306 15.06 -9.82 28.56
C ALA A 306 13.84 -9.52 27.68
N VAL A 307 12.68 -9.20 28.29
CA VAL A 307 11.48 -8.78 27.55
C VAL A 307 11.73 -7.50 26.73
N PHE A 308 12.44 -6.51 27.28
CA PHE A 308 12.79 -5.30 26.53
C PHE A 308 13.79 -5.58 25.41
N VAL A 309 14.75 -6.51 25.63
CA VAL A 309 15.66 -6.96 24.57
C VAL A 309 14.87 -7.67 23.47
N ALA A 310 13.94 -8.55 23.81
CA ALA A 310 13.08 -9.24 22.84
C ALA A 310 12.24 -8.24 22.02
N LEU A 311 11.62 -7.25 22.68
CA LEU A 311 10.87 -6.19 21.99
C LEU A 311 11.78 -5.41 21.03
N SER A 312 13.00 -5.09 21.46
CA SER A 312 13.99 -4.39 20.62
C SER A 312 14.40 -5.23 19.40
N LEU A 313 14.67 -6.53 19.59
CA LEU A 313 14.98 -7.44 18.49
C LEU A 313 13.79 -7.57 17.52
N PHE A 314 12.58 -7.67 18.02
CA PHE A 314 11.36 -7.72 17.20
C PHE A 314 11.22 -6.44 16.35
N LEU A 315 11.48 -5.26 16.90
CA LEU A 315 11.46 -4.00 16.15
C LEU A 315 12.58 -3.93 15.12
N ILE A 316 13.78 -4.46 15.42
CA ILE A 316 14.89 -4.52 14.47
C ILE A 316 14.52 -5.41 13.28
N VAL A 317 13.97 -6.61 13.54
CA VAL A 317 13.47 -7.50 12.46
C VAL A 317 12.37 -6.81 11.65
N GLY A 318 11.41 -6.18 12.32
CA GLY A 318 10.36 -5.39 11.67
C GLY A 318 10.92 -4.28 10.78
N THR A 319 12.01 -3.62 11.20
CA THR A 319 12.69 -2.58 10.43
C THR A 319 13.37 -3.15 9.18
N VAL A 320 14.04 -4.31 9.30
CA VAL A 320 14.67 -5.01 8.16
C VAL A 320 13.61 -5.40 7.12
N LEU A 321 12.51 -6.00 7.57
CA LEU A 321 11.40 -6.36 6.68
C LEU A 321 10.76 -5.13 6.02
N SER A 322 10.57 -4.06 6.79
CA SER A 322 10.03 -2.80 6.29
C SER A 322 10.95 -2.14 5.26
N TYR A 323 12.26 -2.24 5.43
CA TYR A 323 13.21 -1.79 4.41
C TYR A 323 13.09 -2.62 3.13
N GLY A 324 13.02 -3.95 3.22
CA GLY A 324 12.82 -4.82 2.05
C GLY A 324 11.52 -4.48 1.30
N LEU A 325 10.42 -4.29 2.02
CA LEU A 325 9.16 -3.83 1.45
C LEU A 325 9.29 -2.43 0.83
N SER A 326 10.04 -1.52 1.45
CA SER A 326 10.32 -0.18 0.90
C SER A 326 11.05 -0.26 -0.43
N VAL A 327 12.09 -1.11 -0.55
CA VAL A 327 12.81 -1.33 -1.82
C VAL A 327 11.85 -1.84 -2.90
N LYS A 328 11.00 -2.82 -2.56
CA LYS A 328 9.98 -3.36 -3.46
C LYS A 328 9.05 -2.26 -3.96
N VAL A 329 8.44 -1.50 -3.06
CA VAL A 329 7.44 -0.47 -3.40
C VAL A 329 8.08 0.65 -4.22
N VAL A 330 9.26 1.13 -3.84
CA VAL A 330 9.98 2.19 -4.59
C VAL A 330 10.28 1.73 -6.00
N ALA A 331 10.78 0.50 -6.18
CA ALA A 331 11.06 -0.05 -7.49
C ALA A 331 9.79 -0.21 -8.34
N GLN A 332 8.69 -0.66 -7.75
CA GLN A 332 7.39 -0.79 -8.43
C GLN A 332 6.80 0.57 -8.79
N THR A 333 6.94 1.58 -7.95
CA THR A 333 6.53 2.96 -8.25
C THR A 333 7.31 3.52 -9.44
N ILE A 334 8.64 3.36 -9.48
CA ILE A 334 9.46 3.75 -10.62
C ILE A 334 9.03 2.97 -11.88
N ALA A 335 8.74 1.67 -11.76
CA ALA A 335 8.28 0.86 -12.88
C ALA A 335 6.95 1.36 -13.46
N VAL A 336 5.98 1.76 -12.62
CA VAL A 336 4.70 2.33 -13.09
C VAL A 336 4.93 3.65 -13.83
N VAL A 337 5.79 4.53 -13.33
CA VAL A 337 6.18 5.79 -14.02
C VAL A 337 6.80 5.49 -15.39
N ILE A 338 7.67 4.47 -15.48
CA ILE A 338 8.26 4.04 -16.76
C ILE A 338 7.18 3.47 -17.68
N PHE A 339 6.26 2.64 -17.17
CA PHE A 339 5.21 2.04 -17.99
C PHE A 339 4.32 3.12 -18.60
N ARG A 340 3.93 4.11 -17.83
CA ARG A 340 3.08 5.21 -18.28
C ARG A 340 3.76 6.02 -19.39
N MET A 341 5.02 6.40 -19.18
CA MET A 341 5.81 7.09 -20.20
C MET A 341 5.97 6.29 -21.50
N LYS A 342 6.04 4.94 -21.41
CA LYS A 342 6.22 4.07 -22.59
C LYS A 342 4.90 3.66 -23.28
N THR A 343 3.77 3.73 -22.59
CA THR A 343 2.46 3.35 -23.14
C THR A 343 1.74 4.56 -23.73
N ASP A 344 1.73 5.68 -23.01
CA ASP A 344 0.89 6.83 -23.32
C ASP A 344 1.70 8.10 -23.60
N GLU A 345 3.05 7.98 -23.58
CA GLU A 345 3.99 9.10 -23.72
C GLU A 345 3.77 10.21 -22.67
N GLU A 346 3.04 9.88 -21.59
CA GLU A 346 2.73 10.80 -20.50
C GLU A 346 3.82 10.78 -19.43
N ASN A 347 4.43 11.95 -19.18
CA ASN A 347 5.36 12.12 -18.08
C ASN A 347 4.62 12.42 -16.78
N LEU A 348 4.37 11.39 -15.95
CA LEU A 348 3.69 11.55 -14.66
C LEU A 348 4.39 12.56 -13.73
N LEU A 349 5.69 12.81 -13.89
CA LEU A 349 6.44 13.74 -13.03
C LEU A 349 6.16 15.21 -13.35
N GLU A 350 5.61 15.50 -14.52
CA GLU A 350 5.21 16.85 -14.96
C GLU A 350 3.71 17.11 -14.77
N ARG A 351 2.93 16.06 -14.55
CA ARG A 351 1.49 16.15 -14.28
C ARG A 351 1.26 16.79 -12.91
N LYS A 352 0.37 17.78 -12.84
CA LYS A 352 -0.14 18.30 -11.56
C LYS A 352 -1.06 17.24 -10.93
N ASP A 353 -0.88 16.96 -9.66
CA ASP A 353 -1.73 16.06 -8.91
C ASP A 353 -2.85 16.83 -8.17
N GLU A 354 -3.84 16.09 -7.61
CA GLU A 354 -4.99 16.72 -6.94
C GLU A 354 -4.57 17.67 -5.81
N GLU A 355 -3.56 17.30 -5.02
CA GLU A 355 -3.07 18.15 -3.92
C GLU A 355 -2.46 19.46 -4.42
N GLU A 356 -1.77 19.44 -5.56
CA GLU A 356 -1.19 20.63 -6.19
C GLU A 356 -2.30 21.53 -6.78
N LEU A 357 -3.34 20.92 -7.35
CA LEU A 357 -4.49 21.65 -7.89
C LEU A 357 -5.35 22.25 -6.77
N GLU A 358 -5.54 21.55 -5.64
CA GLU A 358 -6.25 22.07 -4.47
C GLU A 358 -5.52 23.29 -3.89
N LEU A 359 -4.19 23.27 -3.78
CA LEU A 359 -3.39 24.40 -3.30
C LEU A 359 -3.46 25.61 -4.23
N GLU A 360 -3.38 25.41 -5.55
CA GLU A 360 -3.55 26.52 -6.52
C GLU A 360 -4.92 27.18 -6.42
N ASN A 361 -5.98 26.40 -6.27
CA ASN A 361 -7.34 26.91 -6.12
C ASN A 361 -7.52 27.68 -4.80
N GLU A 362 -6.87 27.26 -3.72
CA GLU A 362 -6.89 27.99 -2.44
C GLU A 362 -6.13 29.33 -2.54
N ASP A 363 -5.01 29.36 -3.24
CA ASP A 363 -4.22 30.57 -3.46
C ASP A 363 -4.99 31.58 -4.34
N ASP A 364 -5.63 31.12 -5.44
CA ASP A 364 -6.46 31.97 -6.31
C ASP A 364 -7.65 32.56 -5.54
N TRP A 365 -8.32 31.74 -4.70
CA TRP A 365 -9.44 32.20 -3.87
C TRP A 365 -9.01 33.25 -2.83
N SER A 366 -7.80 33.10 -2.27
CA SER A 366 -7.25 34.06 -1.29
C SER A 366 -6.90 35.41 -1.94
N LEU A 367 -6.40 35.39 -3.17
CA LEU A 367 -6.09 36.62 -3.94
C LEU A 367 -7.35 37.36 -4.34
N ASP A 368 -8.43 36.68 -4.74
CA ASP A 368 -9.72 37.28 -5.07
C ASP A 368 -10.42 37.89 -3.82
N SER A 369 -10.20 37.28 -2.64
CA SER A 369 -10.76 37.81 -1.39
C SER A 369 -10.02 39.07 -0.91
N ASP A 370 -8.71 39.18 -1.13
CA ASP A 370 -7.94 40.39 -0.78
C ASP A 370 -8.19 41.55 -1.76
N SER A 371 -8.42 41.25 -3.05
CA SER A 371 -8.76 42.28 -4.04
C SER A 371 -10.17 42.90 -3.84
N SER A 372 -11.08 42.15 -3.24
CA SER A 372 -12.44 42.65 -2.94
C SER A 372 -12.54 43.47 -1.66
N THR A 373 -11.50 43.50 -0.82
CA THR A 373 -11.44 44.33 0.40
C THR A 373 -10.79 45.70 0.16
N ASP A 374 -9.93 45.82 -0.86
CA ASP A 374 -9.29 47.11 -1.19
C ASP A 374 -10.22 48.05 -1.97
N ASP A 375 -11.22 47.54 -2.70
CA ASP A 375 -12.21 48.37 -3.42
C ASP A 375 -13.37 48.90 -2.53
N ALA A 376 -13.42 48.50 -1.25
CA ALA A 376 -14.49 48.90 -0.32
C ALA A 376 -14.13 50.03 0.65
N GLU A 377 -12.87 50.53 0.65
CA GLU A 377 -12.44 51.60 1.57
C GLU A 377 -12.25 52.97 0.91
N GLU A 378 -12.43 53.18 -0.42
CA GLU A 378 -12.25 54.47 -1.11
C GLU A 378 -13.53 55.27 -1.35
N ASP A 379 -14.74 54.84 -0.95
CA ASP A 379 -15.97 55.61 -1.13
C ASP A 379 -16.66 55.96 0.20
N LYS A 380 -15.99 56.68 1.08
CA LYS A 380 -16.61 57.42 2.20
C LYS A 380 -15.83 58.69 2.49
N ASP A 381 -16.05 59.70 1.65
CA ASP A 381 -16.08 61.10 2.10
C ASP A 381 -16.57 62.00 0.95
N GLU A 382 -17.51 62.86 1.29
CA GLU A 382 -18.11 64.04 0.59
C GLU A 382 -19.53 63.79 0.08
N SER A 383 -20.44 64.31 0.75
CA SER A 383 -21.07 65.62 0.86
C SER A 383 -22.53 65.52 1.24
N ASP A 384 -22.84 66.20 2.32
CA ASP A 384 -24.14 66.69 2.70
C ASP A 384 -24.76 67.56 1.60
N ASN A 385 -26.04 67.51 1.58
CA ASN A 385 -27.04 68.62 1.34
C ASN A 385 -28.02 68.43 0.21
N ASP A 386 -29.23 68.56 0.69
CA ASP A 386 -30.43 69.26 0.21
C ASP A 386 -31.48 68.60 -0.67
N GLU A 387 -32.56 68.39 0.07
CA GLU A 387 -33.97 68.83 -0.19
C GLU A 387 -34.72 68.45 -1.47
N SER A 388 -35.79 67.76 -1.14
CA SER A 388 -37.18 68.06 -1.58
C SER A 388 -37.72 67.49 -2.88
N ASN A 389 -38.86 66.85 -2.62
CA ASN A 389 -40.11 66.85 -3.39
C ASN A 389 -40.23 66.02 -4.68
N ASP A 390 -41.08 65.15 -4.53
CA ASP A 390 -42.49 65.11 -4.99
C ASP A 390 -42.78 64.29 -6.26
N ASP A 391 -43.73 63.44 -6.04
CA ASP A 391 -44.87 63.08 -6.88
C ASP A 391 -44.71 62.23 -8.14
N SER A 392 -45.40 61.14 -7.97
CA SER A 392 -46.42 60.55 -8.86
C SER A 392 -46.06 59.76 -10.10
N ASP A 393 -46.67 58.63 -10.01
CA ASP A 393 -47.57 58.02 -10.99
C ASP A 393 -47.04 57.28 -12.22
N LYS A 394 -47.37 55.98 -12.11
CA LYS A 394 -48.19 55.21 -13.05
C LYS A 394 -47.62 54.68 -14.35
N ILE A 395 -47.90 53.39 -14.41
CA ILE A 395 -48.60 52.64 -15.48
C ILE A 395 -47.73 52.10 -16.60
N ALA A 396 -47.69 50.76 -16.56
CA ALA A 396 -48.23 49.77 -17.49
C ALA A 396 -47.57 49.68 -18.88
N ASP A 397 -47.24 48.55 -19.14
CA ASP A 397 -47.85 47.64 -20.13
C ASP A 397 -47.03 47.37 -21.39
N ASP A 398 -47.04 46.13 -21.64
CA ASP A 398 -47.30 45.37 -22.88
C ASP A 398 -46.15 45.09 -23.86
N SER A 399 -45.95 43.84 -23.93
CA SER A 399 -46.08 42.95 -25.11
C SER A 399 -45.09 43.04 -26.25
N ASP A 400 -44.82 41.83 -26.59
CA ASP A 400 -44.80 41.15 -27.89
C ASP A 400 -43.43 40.98 -28.61
N GLU A 401 -43.12 39.71 -28.66
CA GLU A 401 -42.94 38.89 -29.87
C GLU A 401 -42.08 39.46 -31.02
N ASN A 402 -41.07 38.79 -31.45
CA ASN A 402 -41.17 37.99 -32.65
C ASN A 402 -39.84 37.34 -33.06
N GLU A 403 -39.94 36.10 -33.33
CA GLU A 403 -39.38 35.19 -34.30
C GLU A 403 -38.40 35.71 -35.38
N GLY A 404 -37.55 34.83 -35.78
CA GLY A 404 -37.04 34.72 -37.13
C GLY A 404 -35.58 34.22 -37.18
N GLU A 405 -35.37 32.96 -37.27
CA GLU A 405 -35.12 32.11 -38.47
C GLU A 405 -33.85 32.44 -39.27
N SER A 406 -33.14 31.35 -39.39
CA SER A 406 -32.50 30.73 -40.60
C SER A 406 -31.11 31.26 -40.97
N SER A 407 -30.25 30.38 -41.14
CA SER A 407 -29.81 29.40 -42.13
C SER A 407 -28.31 29.54 -42.38
N GLU A 408 -27.71 28.43 -42.31
CA GLU A 408 -26.96 27.68 -43.36
C GLU A 408 -25.53 28.12 -43.75
N GLU A 409 -24.74 27.07 -43.78
CA GLU A 409 -23.63 26.71 -44.69
C GLU A 409 -22.28 27.44 -44.48
N THR A 410 -21.25 26.75 -44.16
CA THR A 410 -20.49 25.73 -44.89
C THR A 410 -19.63 24.96 -43.94
#